data_de30613a66efd5a2ca6f988017d989fc
#
_entry.id   de30613a66efd5a2ca6f988017d989fc
#
_cell.length_a   1.000
_cell.length_b   1.000
_cell.length_c   1.000
_cell.angle_alpha   90.00
_cell.angle_beta   90.00
_cell.angle_gamma   90.00
#
_symmetry.space_group_name_H-M   'P 1'
#
loop_
_entity.id
_entity.type
_entity.pdbx_description
1 polymer ?
#
loop_
_entity_poly.entity_id
_entity_poly.type
_entity_poly.pdbx_seq_one_letter_code
_entity_poly.pdbx_strand_id
1 'polypeptide(L)'
;MPSLLLRPASPARARTGVSLMFLTNGVLFSALLPRYPEIKAAFDLTDSQFGLLVVAFPTGALVAAGLGGRVIRRLGVLRTNAVGSVLLAVALAIAAASGSVWSFAAMLLLAGAVDALVDAAQNVQGVLVEQWRGRSAMNSFHALW
;
A
#
# COMPACT_ATOMS: atom_id res chain seq x y z
N MET A 1 -27.50 7.51 0.95
CA MET A 1 -27.43 6.10 0.55
C MET A 1 -26.49 5.33 1.49
N PRO A 2 -27.00 4.65 2.54
CA PRO A 2 -26.16 3.97 3.52
C PRO A 2 -26.00 2.45 3.29
N SER A 3 -26.42 1.91 2.16
CA SER A 3 -26.61 0.46 1.99
C SER A 3 -25.44 -0.32 1.37
N LEU A 4 -24.26 0.30 1.18
CA LEU A 4 -23.10 -0.37 0.57
C LEU A 4 -22.04 -0.86 1.57
N LEU A 5 -22.22 -0.63 2.84
CA LEU A 5 -21.36 -1.15 3.89
C LEU A 5 -21.99 -2.44 4.41
N LEU A 6 -21.65 -3.57 3.82
CA LEU A 6 -21.96 -4.88 4.39
C LEU A 6 -21.41 -4.90 5.82
N ARG A 7 -22.32 -4.85 6.81
CA ARG A 7 -21.93 -5.04 8.20
C ARG A 7 -21.31 -6.43 8.33
N PRO A 8 -20.07 -6.54 8.83
CA PRO A 8 -19.48 -7.85 9.02
C PRO A 8 -20.34 -8.65 10.02
N ALA A 9 -20.30 -9.97 9.90
CA ALA A 9 -21.03 -10.86 10.80
C ALA A 9 -20.65 -10.68 12.29
N SER A 10 -19.46 -10.13 12.55
CA SER A 10 -19.04 -9.67 13.89
C SER A 10 -17.94 -8.61 13.82
N PRO A 11 -17.89 -7.66 14.78
CA PRO A 11 -16.82 -6.67 14.89
C PRO A 11 -15.42 -7.29 15.04
N ALA A 12 -15.32 -8.48 15.62
CA ALA A 12 -14.06 -9.19 15.77
C ALA A 12 -13.51 -9.66 14.42
N ARG A 13 -14.35 -10.26 13.57
CA ARG A 13 -13.94 -10.66 12.21
C ARG A 13 -13.55 -9.48 11.35
N ALA A 14 -14.26 -8.36 11.46
CA ALA A 14 -13.89 -7.12 10.77
C ALA A 14 -12.51 -6.64 11.18
N ARG A 15 -12.19 -6.62 12.48
CA ARG A 15 -10.87 -6.27 12.98
C ARG A 15 -9.79 -7.17 12.42
N THR A 16 -9.98 -8.48 12.47
CA THR A 16 -9.01 -9.44 11.91
C THR A 16 -8.79 -9.19 10.42
N GLY A 17 -9.85 -8.98 9.64
CA GLY A 17 -9.74 -8.68 8.22
C GLY A 17 -8.92 -7.42 7.95
N VAL A 18 -9.20 -6.32 8.66
CA VAL A 18 -8.42 -5.08 8.52
C VAL A 18 -6.98 -5.27 9.00
N SER A 19 -6.75 -5.99 10.10
CA SER A 19 -5.39 -6.33 10.56
C SER A 19 -4.59 -7.06 9.49
N LEU A 20 -5.20 -8.04 8.83
CA LEU A 20 -4.53 -8.79 7.74
C LEU A 20 -4.24 -7.90 6.53
N MET A 21 -5.10 -6.94 6.21
CA MET A 21 -4.85 -5.99 5.12
C MET A 21 -3.64 -5.09 5.41
N PHE A 22 -3.55 -4.51 6.61
CA PHE A 22 -2.39 -3.71 7.02
C PHE A 22 -1.11 -4.54 7.02
N LEU A 23 -1.14 -5.75 7.60
CA LEU A 23 -0.01 -6.67 7.60
C LEU A 23 0.43 -7.01 6.17
N THR A 24 -0.51 -7.32 5.27
CA THR A 24 -0.20 -7.64 3.87
C THR A 24 0.50 -6.45 3.19
N ASN A 25 0.02 -5.22 3.42
CA ASN A 25 0.63 -4.03 2.84
C ASN A 25 2.06 -3.83 3.36
N GLY A 26 2.28 -3.95 4.68
CA GLY A 26 3.62 -3.86 5.28
C GLY A 26 4.57 -4.94 4.76
N VAL A 27 4.09 -6.18 4.60
CA VAL A 27 4.88 -7.28 4.03
C VAL A 27 5.25 -7.00 2.56
N LEU A 28 4.33 -6.51 1.75
CA LEU A 28 4.59 -6.17 0.35
C LEU A 28 5.67 -5.08 0.24
N PHE A 29 5.54 -4.01 1.01
CA PHE A 29 6.53 -2.93 1.03
C PHE A 29 7.90 -3.43 1.50
N SER A 30 7.95 -4.15 2.63
CA SER A 30 9.20 -4.62 3.22
C SER A 30 9.89 -5.72 2.42
N ALA A 31 9.18 -6.45 1.56
CA ALA A 31 9.74 -7.54 0.76
C ALA A 31 10.84 -7.07 -0.22
N LEU A 32 10.82 -5.81 -0.65
CA LEU A 32 11.83 -5.27 -1.56
C LEU A 32 13.09 -4.76 -0.82
N LEU A 33 12.97 -4.34 0.45
CA LEU A 33 14.04 -3.70 1.21
C LEU A 33 15.31 -4.56 1.33
N PRO A 34 15.23 -5.87 1.64
CA PRO A 34 16.42 -6.73 1.74
C PRO A 34 17.19 -6.86 0.41
N ARG A 35 16.55 -6.59 -0.72
CA ARG A 35 17.14 -6.66 -2.06
C ARG A 35 17.82 -5.38 -2.51
N TYR A 36 17.69 -4.29 -1.77
CA TYR A 36 18.27 -3.00 -2.12
C TYR A 36 19.79 -3.04 -2.33
N PRO A 37 20.60 -3.73 -1.49
CA PRO A 37 22.04 -3.82 -1.74
C PRO A 37 22.36 -4.56 -3.04
N GLU A 38 21.64 -5.65 -3.36
CA GLU A 38 21.78 -6.40 -4.60
C GLU A 38 21.44 -5.56 -5.83
N ILE A 39 20.31 -4.85 -5.79
CA ILE A 39 19.84 -3.99 -6.88
C ILE A 39 20.82 -2.83 -7.12
N LYS A 40 21.28 -2.19 -6.03
CA LYS A 40 22.29 -1.13 -6.10
C LYS A 40 23.57 -1.62 -6.77
N ALA A 41 24.06 -2.80 -6.39
CA ALA A 41 25.26 -3.39 -6.98
C ALA A 41 25.05 -3.79 -8.45
N ALA A 42 23.90 -4.36 -8.79
CA ALA A 42 23.57 -4.76 -10.15
C ALA A 42 23.52 -3.57 -11.14
N PHE A 43 23.15 -2.38 -10.65
CA PHE A 43 23.12 -1.16 -11.45
C PHE A 43 24.39 -0.29 -11.33
N ASP A 44 25.39 -0.75 -10.57
CA ASP A 44 26.64 -0.02 -10.31
C ASP A 44 26.41 1.44 -9.81
N LEU A 45 25.49 1.59 -8.86
CA LEU A 45 25.08 2.90 -8.33
C LEU A 45 25.83 3.25 -7.05
N THR A 46 26.18 4.54 -6.92
CA THR A 46 26.62 5.11 -5.64
C THR A 46 25.46 5.19 -4.65
N ASP A 47 25.75 5.37 -3.35
CA ASP A 47 24.71 5.52 -2.31
C ASP A 47 23.77 6.69 -2.61
N SER A 48 24.31 7.82 -3.07
CA SER A 48 23.54 9.01 -3.42
C SER A 48 22.61 8.77 -4.61
N GLN A 49 23.09 8.09 -5.66
CA GLN A 49 22.28 7.77 -6.84
C GLN A 49 21.16 6.78 -6.47
N PHE A 50 21.47 5.75 -5.67
CA PHE A 50 20.47 4.79 -5.23
C PHE A 50 19.44 5.44 -4.30
N GLY A 51 19.87 6.31 -3.38
CA GLY A 51 18.96 7.06 -2.51
C GLY A 51 17.99 7.93 -3.33
N LEU A 52 18.48 8.64 -4.37
CA LEU A 52 17.63 9.41 -5.26
C LEU A 52 16.64 8.53 -6.04
N LEU A 53 17.07 7.34 -6.44
CA LEU A 53 16.22 6.37 -7.15
C LEU A 53 15.06 5.89 -6.27
N VAL A 54 15.33 5.57 -5.01
CA VAL A 54 14.32 5.08 -4.05
C VAL A 54 13.28 6.16 -3.72
N VAL A 55 13.61 7.45 -3.83
CA VAL A 55 12.66 8.56 -3.68
C VAL A 55 11.49 8.48 -4.68
N ALA A 56 11.59 7.71 -5.75
CA ALA A 56 10.49 7.49 -6.67
C ALA A 56 9.23 6.93 -5.98
N PHE A 57 9.38 6.04 -4.98
CA PHE A 57 8.24 5.48 -4.26
C PHE A 57 7.45 6.56 -3.48
N PRO A 58 8.02 7.31 -2.54
CA PRO A 58 7.29 8.37 -1.85
C PRO A 58 6.82 9.48 -2.80
N THR A 59 7.51 9.72 -3.90
CA THR A 59 7.04 10.67 -4.93
C THR A 59 5.73 10.18 -5.56
N GLY A 60 5.65 8.90 -5.93
CA GLY A 60 4.42 8.29 -6.42
C GLY A 60 3.27 8.41 -5.42
N ALA A 61 3.55 8.13 -4.14
CA ALA A 61 2.56 8.26 -3.08
C ALA A 61 2.03 9.69 -2.94
N LEU A 62 2.91 10.70 -2.97
CA LEU A 62 2.53 12.12 -2.92
C LEU A 62 1.64 12.52 -4.10
N VAL A 63 2.00 12.10 -5.31
CA VAL A 63 1.21 12.41 -6.52
C VAL A 63 -0.20 11.80 -6.44
N ALA A 64 -0.32 10.61 -5.88
CA ALA A 64 -1.60 9.89 -5.78
C ALA A 64 -2.41 10.23 -4.52
N ALA A 65 -1.83 10.86 -3.50
CA ALA A 65 -2.47 11.11 -2.19
C ALA A 65 -3.84 11.79 -2.30
N GLY A 66 -4.00 12.76 -3.22
CA GLY A 66 -5.26 13.45 -3.44
C GLY A 66 -6.33 12.65 -4.19
N LEU A 67 -5.98 11.48 -4.74
CA LEU A 67 -6.87 10.69 -5.60
C LEU A 67 -7.66 9.63 -4.81
N GLY A 68 -7.18 9.23 -3.63
CA GLY A 68 -7.76 8.14 -2.83
C GLY A 68 -9.27 8.25 -2.65
N GLY A 69 -9.77 9.41 -2.25
CA GLY A 69 -11.20 9.63 -2.08
C GLY A 69 -12.02 9.50 -3.37
N ARG A 70 -11.46 9.91 -4.54
CA ARG A 70 -12.14 9.74 -5.83
C ARG A 70 -12.21 8.28 -6.25
N VAL A 71 -11.11 7.55 -6.08
CA VAL A 71 -11.02 6.13 -6.42
C VAL A 71 -11.97 5.32 -5.54
N ILE A 72 -11.94 5.55 -4.23
CA ILE A 72 -12.81 4.86 -3.26
C ILE A 72 -14.29 5.12 -3.56
N ARG A 73 -14.67 6.34 -3.93
CA ARG A 73 -16.08 6.63 -4.30
C ARG A 73 -16.52 5.92 -5.58
N ARG A 74 -15.62 5.67 -6.53
CA ARG A 74 -15.94 5.00 -7.80
C ARG A 74 -15.92 3.48 -7.71
N LEU A 75 -14.91 2.92 -7.05
CA LEU A 75 -14.68 1.47 -7.00
C LEU A 75 -15.21 0.82 -5.73
N GLY A 76 -15.41 1.61 -4.67
CA GLY A 76 -15.69 1.11 -3.32
C GLY A 76 -14.41 0.70 -2.58
N VAL A 77 -14.46 0.74 -1.25
CA VAL A 77 -13.31 0.51 -0.36
C VAL A 77 -12.68 -0.87 -0.56
N LEU A 78 -13.49 -1.94 -0.61
CA LEU A 78 -13.00 -3.32 -0.72
C LEU A 78 -12.30 -3.58 -2.04
N ARG A 79 -12.85 -3.10 -3.15
CA ARG A 79 -12.24 -3.28 -4.47
C ARG A 79 -10.96 -2.47 -4.59
N THR A 80 -10.95 -1.23 -4.09
CA THR A 80 -9.74 -0.38 -4.09
C THR A 80 -8.62 -1.09 -3.34
N ASN A 81 -8.91 -1.67 -2.17
CA ASN A 81 -7.90 -2.39 -1.41
C ASN A 81 -7.45 -3.67 -2.14
N ALA A 82 -8.36 -4.55 -2.55
CA ALA A 82 -8.01 -5.83 -3.17
C ALA A 82 -7.25 -5.66 -4.49
N VAL A 83 -7.78 -4.85 -5.40
CA VAL A 83 -7.14 -4.59 -6.71
C VAL A 83 -5.84 -3.82 -6.51
N GLY A 84 -5.85 -2.81 -5.63
CA GLY A 84 -4.65 -2.04 -5.31
C GLY A 84 -3.52 -2.91 -4.74
N SER A 85 -3.80 -3.81 -3.79
CA SER A 85 -2.78 -4.71 -3.23
C SER A 85 -2.19 -5.64 -4.29
N VAL A 86 -2.99 -6.15 -5.22
CA VAL A 86 -2.49 -6.95 -6.35
C VAL A 86 -1.61 -6.11 -7.27
N LEU A 87 -2.04 -4.91 -7.62
CA LEU A 87 -1.24 -4.02 -8.48
C LEU A 87 0.06 -3.60 -7.79
N LEU A 88 0.03 -3.32 -6.49
CA LEU A 88 1.22 -3.03 -5.69
C LEU A 88 2.19 -4.21 -5.72
N ALA A 89 1.71 -5.43 -5.46
CA ALA A 89 2.53 -6.63 -5.49
C ALA A 89 3.17 -6.85 -6.87
N VAL A 90 2.41 -6.67 -7.95
CA VAL A 90 2.91 -6.79 -9.33
C VAL A 90 3.95 -5.71 -9.64
N ALA A 91 3.69 -4.45 -9.28
CA ALA A 91 4.64 -3.36 -9.50
C ALA A 91 5.97 -3.60 -8.75
N LEU A 92 5.90 -4.02 -7.48
CA LEU A 92 7.09 -4.35 -6.68
C LEU A 92 7.83 -5.58 -7.24
N ALA A 93 7.12 -6.61 -7.70
CA ALA A 93 7.73 -7.78 -8.33
C ALA A 93 8.45 -7.41 -9.64
N ILE A 94 7.84 -6.57 -10.48
CA ILE A 94 8.48 -6.07 -11.71
C ILE A 94 9.68 -5.18 -11.35
N ALA A 95 9.57 -4.31 -10.35
CA ALA A 95 10.70 -3.53 -9.84
C ALA A 95 11.86 -4.45 -9.43
N ALA A 96 11.58 -5.48 -8.62
CA ALA A 96 12.58 -6.44 -8.15
C ALA A 96 13.26 -7.23 -9.28
N ALA A 97 12.57 -7.46 -10.39
CA ALA A 97 13.07 -8.18 -11.57
C ALA A 97 13.62 -7.24 -12.65
N SER A 98 13.67 -5.93 -12.41
CA SER A 98 14.06 -4.95 -13.43
C SER A 98 15.54 -5.09 -13.82
N GLY A 99 15.79 -5.12 -15.12
CA GLY A 99 17.15 -5.08 -15.71
C GLY A 99 17.64 -3.66 -16.00
N SER A 100 16.90 -2.60 -15.65
CA SER A 100 17.31 -1.22 -15.88
C SER A 100 16.86 -0.28 -14.77
N VAL A 101 17.66 0.74 -14.51
CA VAL A 101 17.40 1.80 -13.54
C VAL A 101 16.06 2.51 -13.80
N TRP A 102 15.76 2.78 -15.07
CA TRP A 102 14.53 3.49 -15.45
C TRP A 102 13.27 2.66 -15.20
N SER A 103 13.33 1.37 -15.51
CA SER A 103 12.24 0.44 -15.23
C SER A 103 12.01 0.31 -13.72
N PHE A 104 13.08 0.18 -12.95
CA PHE A 104 13.01 0.13 -11.49
C PHE A 104 12.36 1.40 -10.92
N ALA A 105 12.82 2.59 -11.33
CA ALA A 105 12.27 3.87 -10.89
C ALA A 105 10.79 4.03 -11.25
N ALA A 106 10.42 3.69 -12.50
CA ALA A 106 9.03 3.77 -12.95
C ALA A 106 8.11 2.85 -12.15
N MET A 107 8.57 1.63 -11.86
CA MET A 107 7.78 0.67 -11.08
C MET A 107 7.71 1.07 -9.60
N LEU A 108 8.75 1.66 -9.01
CA LEU A 108 8.68 2.24 -7.67
C LEU A 108 7.71 3.41 -7.59
N LEU A 109 7.73 4.30 -8.57
CA LEU A 109 6.78 5.42 -8.65
C LEU A 109 5.33 4.92 -8.74
N LEU A 110 5.08 3.94 -9.60
CA LEU A 110 3.76 3.31 -9.72
C LEU A 110 3.36 2.59 -8.43
N ALA A 111 4.28 1.83 -7.83
CA ALA A 111 4.04 1.14 -6.57
C ALA A 111 3.66 2.13 -5.46
N GLY A 112 4.38 3.22 -5.31
CA GLY A 112 4.06 4.26 -4.32
C GLY A 112 2.70 4.92 -4.59
N ALA A 113 2.36 5.21 -5.85
CA ALA A 113 1.06 5.75 -6.20
C ALA A 113 -0.09 4.80 -5.84
N VAL A 114 0.08 3.51 -6.13
CA VAL A 114 -0.93 2.48 -5.79
C VAL A 114 -1.00 2.27 -4.28
N ASP A 115 0.13 2.25 -3.58
CA ASP A 115 0.21 2.12 -2.12
C ASP A 115 -0.60 3.22 -1.41
N ALA A 116 -0.46 4.47 -1.82
CA ALA A 116 -1.25 5.57 -1.26
C ALA A 116 -2.78 5.37 -1.42
N LEU A 117 -3.23 4.74 -2.51
CA LEU A 117 -4.64 4.42 -2.71
C LEU A 117 -5.10 3.26 -1.82
N VAL A 118 -4.25 2.24 -1.65
CA VAL A 118 -4.49 1.10 -0.76
C VAL A 118 -4.55 1.58 0.69
N ASP A 119 -3.58 2.38 1.12
CA ASP A 119 -3.53 2.94 2.48
C ASP A 119 -4.78 3.78 2.78
N ALA A 120 -5.21 4.64 1.87
CA ALA A 120 -6.45 5.39 2.02
C ALA A 120 -7.67 4.47 2.22
N ALA A 121 -7.75 3.37 1.47
CA ALA A 121 -8.85 2.40 1.60
C ALA A 121 -8.78 1.62 2.93
N GLN A 122 -7.59 1.22 3.36
CA GLN A 122 -7.36 0.54 4.64
C GLN A 122 -7.71 1.44 5.82
N ASN A 123 -7.32 2.72 5.77
CA ASN A 123 -7.65 3.70 6.80
C ASN A 123 -9.17 3.91 6.93
N VAL A 124 -9.89 4.01 5.81
CA VAL A 124 -11.37 4.07 5.84
C VAL A 124 -11.97 2.84 6.52
N GLN A 125 -11.47 1.64 6.23
CA GLN A 125 -11.94 0.40 6.87
C GLN A 125 -11.57 0.35 8.34
N GLY A 126 -10.38 0.81 8.72
CA GLY A 126 -9.94 0.91 10.11
C GLY A 126 -10.88 1.79 10.95
N VAL A 127 -11.21 2.98 10.45
CA VAL A 127 -12.16 3.89 11.10
C VAL A 127 -13.55 3.27 11.26
N LEU A 128 -14.05 2.56 10.24
CA LEU A 128 -15.34 1.86 10.33
C LEU A 128 -15.33 0.77 11.42
N VAL A 129 -14.23 0.03 11.55
CA VAL A 129 -14.09 -0.99 12.60
C VAL A 129 -14.06 -0.33 13.99
N GLU A 130 -13.40 0.80 14.16
CA GLU A 130 -13.42 1.57 15.42
C GLU A 130 -14.85 1.97 15.79
N GLN A 131 -15.58 2.55 14.84
CA GLN A 131 -16.99 2.96 15.04
C GLN A 131 -17.88 1.78 15.43
N TRP A 132 -17.74 0.61 14.78
CA TRP A 132 -18.53 -0.58 15.13
C TRP A 132 -18.18 -1.18 16.49
N ARG A 133 -16.94 -1.02 16.94
CA ARG A 133 -16.46 -1.55 18.22
C ARG A 133 -16.65 -0.58 19.39
N GLY A 134 -16.84 0.74 19.11
CA GLY A 134 -16.84 1.78 20.11
C GLY A 134 -15.48 1.93 20.84
N ARG A 135 -14.38 1.46 20.24
CA ARG A 135 -13.02 1.48 20.82
C ARG A 135 -11.99 1.75 19.75
N SER A 136 -10.97 2.56 20.08
CA SER A 136 -9.83 2.82 19.21
C SER A 136 -9.07 1.53 18.86
N ALA A 137 -8.67 1.38 17.59
CA ALA A 137 -7.92 0.25 17.08
C ALA A 137 -6.89 0.67 16.02
N MET A 138 -6.94 1.92 15.53
CA MET A 138 -6.11 2.39 14.41
C MET A 138 -4.62 2.22 14.67
N ASN A 139 -4.16 2.59 15.87
CA ASN A 139 -2.75 2.41 16.25
C ASN A 139 -2.33 0.93 16.20
N SER A 140 -3.24 -0.01 16.54
CA SER A 140 -2.93 -1.43 16.44
C SER A 140 -2.85 -1.93 15.01
N PHE A 141 -3.58 -1.33 14.07
CA PHE A 141 -3.48 -1.64 12.65
C PHE A 141 -2.15 -1.15 12.08
N HIS A 142 -1.76 0.10 12.36
CA HIS A 142 -0.48 0.64 11.93
C HIS A 142 0.74 -0.07 12.56
N ALA A 143 0.59 -0.63 13.75
CA ALA A 143 1.65 -1.44 14.37
C ALA A 143 1.87 -2.80 13.67
N LEU A 144 0.96 -3.24 12.82
CA LEU A 144 1.08 -4.45 12.00
C LEU A 144 1.66 -4.17 10.61
N TRP A 145 1.61 -2.92 10.18
CA TRP A 145 2.21 -2.42 8.95
C TRP A 145 3.70 -2.14 9.15
#